data_e46bd405757fb21f4efcb82a701cc182
#
_entry.id   e46bd405757fb21f4efcb82a701cc182
#
_cell.length_a   1.000
_cell.length_b   1.000
_cell.length_c   1.000
_cell.angle_alpha   90.00
_cell.angle_beta   90.00
_cell.angle_gamma   90.00
#
_symmetry.space_group_name_H-M   'P 1'
#
loop_
_entity.id
_entity.type
_entity.pdbx_description
1 polymer ?
#
loop_
_entity_poly.entity_id
_entity_poly.type
_entity_poly.pdbx_seq_one_letter_code
_entity_poly.pdbx_strand_id
1 'polypeptide(L)'
;LSPSHYELDPEDTMLEENEVRTMVDPNSKNDRKLQELMKVLIDWINDVLVGERIIVKDLAEDLYDGQVLQKLFEKLEGEKLNVAEVTQSEIAQKQKLQTVLERINDSLKLSTRSIRWNVDSVHAKSIVAILHLLVALSQHFRAPIRLPDHVSIQVVVVQKREGMLQHGKCFHHELLCCFVKFFCVNNGHAIHFSTERDAFDTLFDHAPDKLNVVKKFADGVYLVLLMGLLEGYFVPLYNFFLTPENFDQKVHNVSFSFELMQDGGLERPKPRPEDIVNCDLKSTLRVLYNLFTRYRNVD
;
A
#
# COMPACT_ATOMS: atom_id res chain seq x y z
N LEU A 1 -12.23 -5.60 31.79
CA LEU A 1 -11.99 -4.35 31.04
C LEU A 1 -13.31 -4.01 30.37
N SER A 2 -13.97 -2.95 30.84
CA SER A 2 -15.23 -2.45 30.30
C SER A 2 -15.02 -1.97 28.86
N PRO A 3 -15.99 -2.22 27.94
CA PRO A 3 -15.91 -1.66 26.60
C PRO A 3 -15.98 -0.15 26.73
N SER A 4 -14.97 0.55 26.20
CA SER A 4 -14.99 2.00 26.07
C SER A 4 -16.20 2.40 25.22
N HIS A 5 -17.07 3.24 25.75
CA HIS A 5 -18.15 3.90 25.01
C HIS A 5 -17.50 4.77 23.92
N TYR A 6 -17.52 4.30 22.68
CA TYR A 6 -17.23 5.17 21.54
C TYR A 6 -18.47 6.02 21.29
N GLU A 7 -18.34 7.33 21.46
CA GLU A 7 -19.33 8.28 20.94
C GLU A 7 -19.19 8.28 19.40
N LEU A 8 -20.06 7.52 18.75
CA LEU A 8 -20.21 7.54 17.29
C LEU A 8 -21.03 8.76 16.90
N ASP A 9 -20.69 9.35 15.76
CA ASP A 9 -21.47 10.44 15.17
C ASP A 9 -22.93 9.96 14.94
N PRO A 10 -23.96 10.76 15.22
CA PRO A 10 -25.35 10.36 15.03
C PRO A 10 -25.68 9.86 13.61
N GLU A 11 -25.00 10.38 12.58
CA GLU A 11 -25.14 9.90 11.19
C GLU A 11 -24.56 8.51 10.98
N ASP A 12 -23.55 8.15 11.75
CA ASP A 12 -22.91 6.84 11.69
C ASP A 12 -23.74 5.74 12.38
N THR A 13 -24.77 6.10 13.13
CA THR A 13 -25.65 5.16 13.84
C THR A 13 -26.88 4.72 13.04
N MET A 14 -27.16 5.35 11.88
CA MET A 14 -28.28 4.99 10.99
C MET A 14 -27.94 3.78 10.10
N LEU A 15 -27.66 2.63 10.71
CA LEU A 15 -27.45 1.36 10.00
C LEU A 15 -28.80 0.64 9.86
N GLU A 16 -29.03 0.02 8.70
CA GLU A 16 -30.11 -0.93 8.51
C GLU A 16 -29.83 -2.25 9.25
N GLU A 17 -30.87 -3.03 9.51
CA GLU A 17 -30.74 -4.32 10.20
C GLU A 17 -29.85 -5.26 9.37
N ASN A 18 -28.82 -5.85 10.02
CA ASN A 18 -27.76 -6.66 9.43
C ASN A 18 -26.77 -5.90 8.51
N GLU A 19 -26.87 -4.58 8.39
CA GLU A 19 -25.86 -3.80 7.68
C GLU A 19 -24.54 -3.84 8.46
N VAL A 20 -23.45 -4.04 7.73
CA VAL A 20 -22.07 -3.99 8.25
C VAL A 20 -21.37 -2.80 7.64
N ARG A 21 -20.90 -1.88 8.46
CA ARG A 21 -20.16 -0.70 8.00
C ARG A 21 -18.78 -0.63 8.66
N THR A 22 -17.79 -0.30 7.86
CA THR A 22 -16.44 -0.09 8.34
C THR A 22 -16.21 1.41 8.53
N MET A 23 -15.85 1.82 9.74
CA MET A 23 -15.66 3.22 10.13
C MET A 23 -14.26 3.45 10.65
N VAL A 24 -13.75 4.66 10.52
CA VAL A 24 -12.47 5.03 11.11
C VAL A 24 -12.64 5.23 12.62
N ASP A 25 -11.75 4.63 13.39
CA ASP A 25 -11.70 4.86 14.85
C ASP A 25 -11.54 6.37 15.13
N PRO A 26 -12.34 6.96 16.02
CA PRO A 26 -12.28 8.40 16.36
C PRO A 26 -10.88 8.86 16.79
N ASN A 27 -10.11 8.01 17.48
CA ASN A 27 -8.75 8.35 17.88
C ASN A 27 -7.81 8.41 16.66
N SER A 28 -8.06 7.54 15.66
CA SER A 28 -7.31 7.54 14.41
C SER A 28 -7.57 8.77 13.55
N LYS A 29 -8.79 9.34 13.61
CA LYS A 29 -9.12 10.60 12.91
C LYS A 29 -8.22 11.78 13.37
N ASN A 30 -7.75 11.74 14.60
CA ASN A 30 -6.89 12.78 15.20
C ASN A 30 -5.39 12.48 15.07
N ASP A 31 -5.01 11.39 14.43
CA ASP A 31 -3.60 11.07 14.21
C ASP A 31 -2.92 12.11 13.31
N ARG A 32 -1.81 12.66 13.79
CA ARG A 32 -1.09 13.74 13.11
C ARG A 32 -0.59 13.34 11.74
N LYS A 33 -0.08 12.10 11.58
CA LYS A 33 0.43 11.60 10.32
C LYS A 33 -0.69 11.36 9.31
N LEU A 34 -1.84 10.89 9.77
CA LEU A 34 -3.02 10.74 8.93
C LEU A 34 -3.52 12.09 8.44
N GLN A 35 -3.58 13.09 9.31
CA GLN A 35 -3.96 14.46 8.95
C GLN A 35 -2.97 15.07 7.94
N GLU A 36 -1.69 14.87 8.12
CA GLU A 36 -0.65 15.30 7.19
C GLU A 36 -0.79 14.62 5.83
N LEU A 37 -1.04 13.29 5.80
CA LEU A 37 -1.30 12.55 4.56
C LEU A 37 -2.51 13.12 3.81
N MET A 38 -3.63 13.31 4.49
CA MET A 38 -4.84 13.87 3.88
C MET A 38 -4.58 15.26 3.31
N LYS A 39 -3.89 16.12 4.06
CA LYS A 39 -3.53 17.46 3.60
C LYS A 39 -2.67 17.44 2.35
N VAL A 40 -1.60 16.65 2.34
CA VAL A 40 -0.68 16.53 1.19
C VAL A 40 -1.42 16.03 -0.06
N LEU A 41 -2.35 15.09 0.09
CA LEU A 41 -3.15 14.59 -1.02
C LEU A 41 -4.17 15.62 -1.51
N ILE A 42 -4.81 16.37 -0.62
CA ILE A 42 -5.73 17.47 -0.99
C ILE A 42 -4.97 18.55 -1.76
N ASP A 43 -3.84 19.01 -1.23
CA ASP A 43 -3.01 20.02 -1.88
C ASP A 43 -2.58 19.54 -3.28
N TRP A 44 -2.13 18.29 -3.41
CA TRP A 44 -1.76 17.70 -4.70
C TRP A 44 -2.92 17.65 -5.70
N ILE A 45 -4.11 17.21 -5.28
CA ILE A 45 -5.29 17.16 -6.16
C ILE A 45 -5.62 18.58 -6.64
N ASN A 46 -5.62 19.56 -5.75
CA ASN A 46 -5.92 20.93 -6.07
C ASN A 46 -4.88 21.54 -7.04
N ASP A 47 -3.60 21.20 -6.88
CA ASP A 47 -2.54 21.62 -7.80
C ASP A 47 -2.72 21.01 -9.21
N VAL A 48 -3.06 19.71 -9.30
CA VAL A 48 -3.33 19.06 -10.60
C VAL A 48 -4.57 19.65 -11.27
N LEU A 49 -5.60 19.99 -10.49
CA LEU A 49 -6.87 20.50 -10.98
C LEU A 49 -6.91 22.03 -11.14
N VAL A 50 -5.78 22.71 -11.03
CA VAL A 50 -5.71 24.15 -11.31
C VAL A 50 -6.31 24.45 -12.69
N GLY A 51 -7.30 25.34 -12.72
CA GLY A 51 -8.02 25.73 -13.94
C GLY A 51 -9.34 24.98 -14.20
N GLU A 52 -9.62 23.87 -13.50
CA GLU A 52 -10.89 23.12 -13.65
C GLU A 52 -12.05 23.72 -12.82
N ARG A 53 -11.82 24.77 -12.06
CA ARG A 53 -12.80 25.39 -11.13
C ARG A 53 -13.32 24.40 -10.07
N ILE A 54 -12.52 23.42 -9.71
CA ILE A 54 -12.76 22.42 -8.67
C ILE A 54 -11.79 22.71 -7.54
N ILE A 55 -12.28 22.74 -6.31
CA ILE A 55 -11.47 22.85 -5.10
C ILE A 55 -11.90 21.75 -4.15
N VAL A 56 -10.98 20.83 -3.86
CA VAL A 56 -11.19 19.76 -2.88
C VAL A 56 -10.83 20.27 -1.50
N LYS A 57 -11.74 20.07 -0.55
CA LYS A 57 -11.57 20.41 0.87
C LYS A 57 -11.65 19.18 1.77
N ASP A 58 -12.50 18.24 1.41
CA ASP A 58 -12.68 16.98 2.11
C ASP A 58 -12.61 15.82 1.12
N LEU A 59 -11.74 14.84 1.40
CA LEU A 59 -11.52 13.72 0.48
C LEU A 59 -12.74 12.81 0.36
N ALA A 60 -13.48 12.61 1.45
CA ALA A 60 -14.63 11.73 1.45
C ALA A 60 -15.85 12.40 0.79
N GLU A 61 -16.09 13.66 1.12
CA GLU A 61 -17.25 14.41 0.64
C GLU A 61 -17.11 14.87 -0.82
N ASP A 62 -15.87 15.12 -1.28
CA ASP A 62 -15.66 15.69 -2.61
C ASP A 62 -15.34 14.64 -3.68
N LEU A 63 -14.93 13.40 -3.29
CA LEU A 63 -14.52 12.37 -4.25
C LEU A 63 -15.56 11.27 -4.48
N TYR A 64 -16.60 11.16 -3.63
CA TYR A 64 -17.51 10.02 -3.60
C TYR A 64 -18.34 9.83 -4.89
N ASP A 65 -18.68 10.88 -5.61
CA ASP A 65 -19.51 10.85 -6.82
C ASP A 65 -18.73 10.56 -8.11
N GLY A 66 -17.39 10.49 -8.02
CA GLY A 66 -16.49 10.23 -9.13
C GLY A 66 -16.17 11.42 -10.02
N GLN A 67 -16.73 12.61 -9.77
CA GLN A 67 -16.47 13.79 -10.61
C GLN A 67 -15.03 14.29 -10.47
N VAL A 68 -14.58 14.46 -9.25
CA VAL A 68 -13.20 14.87 -8.97
C VAL A 68 -12.21 13.81 -9.45
N LEU A 69 -12.50 12.52 -9.17
CA LEU A 69 -11.66 11.40 -9.62
C LEU A 69 -11.54 11.33 -11.14
N GLN A 70 -12.64 11.56 -11.88
CA GLN A 70 -12.60 11.64 -13.33
C GLN A 70 -11.63 12.74 -13.80
N LYS A 71 -11.82 13.97 -13.31
CA LYS A 71 -10.99 15.11 -13.74
C LYS A 71 -9.53 14.95 -13.34
N LEU A 72 -9.27 14.42 -12.14
CA LEU A 72 -7.93 14.12 -11.68
C LEU A 72 -7.24 13.10 -12.62
N PHE A 73 -7.91 11.99 -12.90
CA PHE A 73 -7.35 10.96 -13.77
C PHE A 73 -7.16 11.44 -15.21
N GLU A 74 -8.12 12.17 -15.78
CA GLU A 74 -8.00 12.78 -17.11
C GLU A 74 -6.79 13.72 -17.22
N LYS A 75 -6.49 14.48 -16.17
CA LYS A 75 -5.31 15.37 -16.13
C LYS A 75 -4.00 14.59 -16.01
N LEU A 76 -3.99 13.52 -15.23
CA LEU A 76 -2.80 12.71 -15.00
C LEU A 76 -2.45 11.84 -16.20
N GLU A 77 -3.44 11.25 -16.86
CA GLU A 77 -3.26 10.39 -18.05
C GLU A 77 -3.11 11.20 -19.34
N GLY A 78 -3.72 12.40 -19.38
CA GLY A 78 -3.77 13.25 -20.57
C GLY A 78 -4.87 12.87 -21.57
N GLU A 79 -5.76 11.94 -21.20
CA GLU A 79 -6.89 11.49 -22.03
C GLU A 79 -8.23 11.77 -21.36
N LYS A 80 -9.23 12.16 -22.16
CA LYS A 80 -10.60 12.33 -21.65
C LYS A 80 -11.32 11.01 -21.58
N LEU A 81 -12.07 10.81 -20.49
CA LEU A 81 -12.94 9.67 -20.32
C LEU A 81 -14.32 9.93 -20.95
N ASN A 82 -14.87 8.90 -21.58
CA ASN A 82 -16.22 8.96 -22.14
C ASN A 82 -17.26 8.65 -21.05
N VAL A 83 -17.44 9.58 -20.13
CA VAL A 83 -18.44 9.52 -19.04
C VAL A 83 -19.21 10.82 -18.95
N ALA A 84 -20.42 10.75 -18.42
CA ALA A 84 -21.25 11.96 -18.22
C ALA A 84 -20.51 12.96 -17.29
N GLU A 85 -20.47 14.23 -17.67
CA GLU A 85 -19.79 15.24 -16.85
C GLU A 85 -20.45 15.45 -15.49
N VAL A 86 -21.77 15.50 -15.44
CA VAL A 86 -22.55 15.70 -14.21
C VAL A 86 -23.54 14.56 -14.04
N THR A 87 -23.59 13.98 -12.84
CA THR A 87 -24.51 12.91 -12.47
C THR A 87 -25.25 13.30 -11.20
N GLN A 88 -26.60 13.29 -11.25
CA GLN A 88 -27.43 13.69 -10.12
C GLN A 88 -28.01 12.48 -9.36
N SER A 89 -28.18 11.35 -10.02
CA SER A 89 -28.74 10.15 -9.39
C SER A 89 -27.63 9.24 -8.86
N GLU A 90 -27.90 8.56 -7.76
CA GLU A 90 -26.97 7.57 -7.17
C GLU A 90 -26.52 6.51 -8.18
N ILE A 91 -27.47 5.99 -8.98
CA ILE A 91 -27.18 4.98 -10.00
C ILE A 91 -26.20 5.54 -11.03
N ALA A 92 -26.42 6.77 -11.50
CA ALA A 92 -25.52 7.39 -12.48
C ALA A 92 -24.15 7.71 -11.88
N GLN A 93 -24.07 8.10 -10.62
CA GLN A 93 -22.81 8.30 -9.90
C GLN A 93 -22.03 6.99 -9.77
N LYS A 94 -22.67 5.89 -9.39
CA LYS A 94 -22.03 4.57 -9.30
C LYS A 94 -21.57 4.06 -10.67
N GLN A 95 -22.37 4.27 -11.75
CA GLN A 95 -21.95 3.92 -13.10
C GLN A 95 -20.73 4.73 -13.56
N LYS A 96 -20.69 6.02 -13.25
CA LYS A 96 -19.55 6.89 -13.51
C LYS A 96 -18.31 6.40 -12.75
N LEU A 97 -18.44 6.16 -11.45
CA LEU A 97 -17.37 5.61 -10.62
C LEU A 97 -16.86 4.29 -11.16
N GLN A 98 -17.74 3.38 -11.60
CA GLN A 98 -17.35 2.10 -12.19
C GLN A 98 -16.41 2.32 -13.38
N THR A 99 -16.79 3.16 -14.34
CA THR A 99 -15.98 3.45 -15.52
C THR A 99 -14.65 4.11 -15.15
N VAL A 100 -14.68 5.08 -14.24
CA VAL A 100 -13.46 5.79 -13.79
C VAL A 100 -12.51 4.83 -13.08
N LEU A 101 -12.99 4.03 -12.13
CA LEU A 101 -12.18 3.08 -11.38
C LEU A 101 -11.63 1.94 -12.26
N GLU A 102 -12.40 1.45 -13.24
CA GLU A 102 -11.92 0.47 -14.21
C GLU A 102 -10.73 1.02 -15.00
N ARG A 103 -10.85 2.25 -15.53
CA ARG A 103 -9.74 2.90 -16.26
C ARG A 103 -8.53 3.14 -15.37
N ILE A 104 -8.73 3.57 -14.13
CA ILE A 104 -7.64 3.72 -13.15
C ILE A 104 -6.96 2.37 -12.89
N ASN A 105 -7.73 1.32 -12.65
CA ASN A 105 -7.18 -0.01 -12.38
C ASN A 105 -6.38 -0.56 -13.57
N ASP A 106 -6.86 -0.33 -14.80
CA ASP A 106 -6.17 -0.71 -16.03
C ASP A 106 -4.84 0.04 -16.18
N SER A 107 -4.81 1.36 -15.90
CA SER A 107 -3.59 2.17 -15.94
C SER A 107 -2.60 1.73 -14.86
N LEU A 108 -3.06 1.51 -13.64
CA LEU A 108 -2.24 1.06 -12.52
C LEU A 108 -1.69 -0.36 -12.68
N LYS A 109 -2.30 -1.17 -13.56
CA LYS A 109 -1.95 -2.58 -13.80
C LYS A 109 -1.86 -3.42 -12.52
N LEU A 110 -2.73 -3.11 -11.55
CA LEU A 110 -2.77 -3.81 -10.27
C LEU A 110 -3.51 -5.14 -10.40
N SER A 111 -3.05 -6.14 -9.65
CA SER A 111 -3.82 -7.37 -9.50
C SER A 111 -5.11 -7.10 -8.72
N THR A 112 -6.18 -7.83 -9.01
CA THR A 112 -7.46 -7.69 -8.29
C THR A 112 -7.34 -7.88 -6.78
N ARG A 113 -6.35 -8.63 -6.32
CA ARG A 113 -6.06 -8.83 -4.89
C ARG A 113 -5.40 -7.62 -4.21
N SER A 114 -4.78 -6.74 -4.99
CA SER A 114 -4.09 -5.55 -4.48
C SER A 114 -4.99 -4.33 -4.40
N ILE A 115 -6.13 -4.37 -5.08
CA ILE A 115 -7.09 -3.29 -5.10
C ILE A 115 -7.82 -3.26 -3.76
N ARG A 116 -7.74 -2.13 -3.05
CA ARG A 116 -8.35 -1.90 -1.73
C ARG A 116 -9.55 -0.97 -1.79
N TRP A 117 -10.05 -0.71 -2.98
CA TRP A 117 -11.22 0.14 -3.24
C TRP A 117 -12.14 -0.52 -4.25
N ASN A 118 -13.40 -0.18 -4.18
CA ASN A 118 -14.42 -0.53 -5.15
C ASN A 118 -15.46 0.60 -5.23
N VAL A 119 -16.40 0.49 -6.16
CA VAL A 119 -17.43 1.51 -6.38
C VAL A 119 -18.23 1.79 -5.10
N ASP A 120 -18.68 0.74 -4.43
CA ASP A 120 -19.51 0.90 -3.24
C ASP A 120 -18.74 1.53 -2.08
N SER A 121 -17.47 1.16 -1.87
CA SER A 121 -16.66 1.74 -0.80
C SER A 121 -16.35 3.22 -1.05
N VAL A 122 -16.07 3.62 -2.29
CA VAL A 122 -15.81 5.03 -2.64
C VAL A 122 -17.11 5.83 -2.55
N HIS A 123 -18.21 5.31 -3.09
CA HIS A 123 -19.50 5.97 -3.04
C HIS A 123 -20.04 6.09 -1.60
N ALA A 124 -19.78 5.10 -0.74
CA ALA A 124 -20.06 5.16 0.69
C ALA A 124 -19.10 6.05 1.49
N LYS A 125 -18.29 6.87 0.82
CA LYS A 125 -17.35 7.82 1.43
C LYS A 125 -16.31 7.17 2.36
N SER A 126 -15.92 5.93 2.09
CA SER A 126 -14.88 5.24 2.87
C SER A 126 -13.54 5.94 2.69
N ILE A 127 -13.13 6.72 3.70
CA ILE A 127 -11.85 7.44 3.66
C ILE A 127 -10.66 6.49 3.47
N VAL A 128 -10.74 5.28 3.99
CA VAL A 128 -9.69 4.25 3.84
C VAL A 128 -9.54 3.86 2.36
N ALA A 129 -10.66 3.56 1.68
CA ALA A 129 -10.65 3.20 0.27
C ALA A 129 -10.12 4.35 -0.61
N ILE A 130 -10.58 5.57 -0.32
CA ILE A 130 -10.18 6.79 -1.03
C ILE A 130 -8.69 7.07 -0.84
N LEU A 131 -8.16 6.95 0.37
CA LEU A 131 -6.73 7.14 0.64
C LEU A 131 -5.87 6.10 -0.08
N HIS A 132 -6.25 4.82 -0.05
CA HIS A 132 -5.54 3.79 -0.80
C HIS A 132 -5.50 4.08 -2.30
N LEU A 133 -6.63 4.51 -2.88
CA LEU A 133 -6.73 4.91 -4.28
C LEU A 133 -5.82 6.08 -4.61
N LEU A 134 -5.87 7.16 -3.82
CA LEU A 134 -5.07 8.36 -4.05
C LEU A 134 -3.57 8.13 -3.87
N VAL A 135 -3.19 7.36 -2.86
CA VAL A 135 -1.79 6.96 -2.67
C VAL A 135 -1.29 6.14 -3.87
N ALA A 136 -2.08 5.19 -4.37
CA ALA A 136 -1.72 4.42 -5.55
C ALA A 136 -1.57 5.31 -6.80
N LEU A 137 -2.50 6.25 -7.02
CA LEU A 137 -2.41 7.23 -8.11
C LEU A 137 -1.17 8.11 -7.97
N SER A 138 -0.93 8.70 -6.80
CA SER A 138 0.21 9.58 -6.57
C SER A 138 1.56 8.89 -6.81
N GLN A 139 1.66 7.61 -6.46
CA GLN A 139 2.86 6.81 -6.69
C GLN A 139 3.03 6.43 -8.17
N HIS A 140 1.95 6.00 -8.82
CA HIS A 140 1.99 5.61 -10.23
C HIS A 140 2.42 6.79 -11.14
N PHE A 141 1.80 7.93 -10.95
CA PHE A 141 2.09 9.14 -11.73
C PHE A 141 3.28 9.94 -11.18
N ARG A 142 4.03 9.39 -10.22
CA ARG A 142 5.22 10.03 -9.62
C ARG A 142 4.95 11.47 -9.21
N ALA A 143 3.84 11.67 -8.48
CA ALA A 143 3.46 12.99 -7.99
C ALA A 143 4.63 13.65 -7.24
N PRO A 144 4.90 14.96 -7.47
CA PRO A 144 6.01 15.67 -6.84
C PRO A 144 5.69 16.03 -5.37
N ILE A 145 5.17 15.06 -4.61
CA ILE A 145 4.78 15.21 -3.21
C ILE A 145 5.54 14.21 -2.34
N ARG A 146 5.81 14.60 -1.11
CA ARG A 146 6.36 13.70 -0.11
C ARG A 146 5.24 13.20 0.78
N LEU A 147 4.96 11.91 0.70
CA LEU A 147 3.99 11.28 1.58
C LEU A 147 4.63 10.98 2.94
N PRO A 148 3.93 11.18 4.06
CA PRO A 148 4.44 10.84 5.38
C PRO A 148 4.62 9.31 5.51
N ASP A 149 5.65 8.91 6.24
CA ASP A 149 5.98 7.51 6.44
C ASP A 149 5.17 6.89 7.58
N HIS A 150 4.88 5.59 7.46
CA HIS A 150 4.21 4.80 8.51
C HIS A 150 2.86 5.39 8.97
N VAL A 151 2.01 5.73 8.00
CA VAL A 151 0.63 6.13 8.30
C VAL A 151 -0.22 4.89 8.48
N SER A 152 -0.85 4.74 9.64
CA SER A 152 -1.80 3.67 9.93
C SER A 152 -3.16 4.24 10.26
N ILE A 153 -4.21 3.54 9.85
CA ILE A 153 -5.60 3.85 10.21
C ILE A 153 -6.18 2.68 10.98
N GLN A 154 -6.73 2.96 12.13
CA GLN A 154 -7.56 1.99 12.85
C GLN A 154 -9.00 2.11 12.35
N VAL A 155 -9.60 0.98 12.04
CA VAL A 155 -10.99 0.91 11.59
C VAL A 155 -11.77 -0.01 12.52
N VAL A 156 -12.99 0.41 12.81
CA VAL A 156 -13.96 -0.34 13.60
C VAL A 156 -15.04 -0.84 12.66
N VAL A 157 -15.37 -2.12 12.72
CA VAL A 157 -16.50 -2.68 12.01
C VAL A 157 -17.72 -2.61 12.93
N VAL A 158 -18.74 -1.91 12.49
CA VAL A 158 -20.01 -1.77 13.21
C VAL A 158 -21.08 -2.54 12.44
N GLN A 159 -21.80 -3.39 13.14
CA GLN A 159 -22.95 -4.13 12.61
C GLN A 159 -24.17 -3.88 13.48
N LYS A 160 -25.32 -3.61 12.84
CA LYS A 160 -26.58 -3.60 13.53
C LYS A 160 -27.19 -5.01 13.55
N ARG A 161 -27.47 -5.53 14.72
CA ARG A 161 -28.07 -6.83 14.89
C ARG A 161 -29.11 -6.79 16.01
N GLU A 162 -30.33 -7.22 15.73
CA GLU A 162 -31.46 -7.19 16.67
C GLU A 162 -31.70 -5.79 17.28
N GLY A 163 -31.60 -4.75 16.44
CA GLY A 163 -31.76 -3.34 16.84
C GLY A 163 -30.61 -2.77 17.66
N MET A 164 -29.55 -3.54 17.95
CA MET A 164 -28.39 -3.11 18.71
C MET A 164 -27.15 -3.00 17.80
N LEU A 165 -26.35 -1.96 18.02
CA LEU A 165 -25.06 -1.78 17.37
C LEU A 165 -24.01 -2.67 18.06
N GLN A 166 -23.47 -3.62 17.31
CA GLN A 166 -22.37 -4.47 17.76
C GLN A 166 -21.08 -3.94 17.15
N HIS A 167 -20.09 -3.67 18.00
CA HIS A 167 -18.76 -3.28 17.58
C HIS A 167 -17.90 -4.51 17.34
N GLY A 168 -17.46 -4.70 16.10
CA GLY A 168 -16.51 -5.74 15.72
C GLY A 168 -15.05 -5.31 15.92
N LYS A 169 -14.13 -6.21 15.64
CA LYS A 169 -12.69 -6.03 15.84
C LYS A 169 -12.16 -4.78 15.12
N CYS A 170 -11.33 -4.02 15.84
CA CYS A 170 -10.49 -2.98 15.22
C CYS A 170 -9.47 -3.64 14.28
N PHE A 171 -9.40 -3.15 13.05
CA PHE A 171 -8.37 -3.54 12.09
C PHE A 171 -7.42 -2.36 11.91
N HIS A 172 -6.12 -2.66 11.92
CA HIS A 172 -5.11 -1.68 11.50
C HIS A 172 -4.94 -1.75 10.00
N HIS A 173 -5.16 -0.62 9.30
CA HIS A 173 -4.77 -0.47 7.90
C HIS A 173 -3.51 0.40 7.83
N GLU A 174 -2.42 -0.20 7.43
CA GLU A 174 -1.19 0.53 7.13
C GLU A 174 -1.29 1.10 5.71
N LEU A 175 -1.35 2.42 5.59
CA LEU A 175 -1.51 3.12 4.32
C LEU A 175 -0.19 3.29 3.57
N LEU A 176 0.91 3.36 4.32
CA LEU A 176 2.25 3.58 3.79
C LEU A 176 3.28 2.86 4.63
N CYS A 177 3.92 1.85 4.06
CA CYS A 177 5.13 1.25 4.60
C CYS A 177 6.29 1.50 3.63
N CYS A 178 7.33 2.18 4.07
CA CYS A 178 8.50 2.51 3.23
C CYS A 178 9.19 1.27 2.68
N PHE A 179 9.20 0.19 3.44
CA PHE A 179 9.80 -1.08 3.03
C PHE A 179 8.97 -1.79 1.95
N VAL A 180 7.66 -1.59 1.94
CA VAL A 180 6.72 -2.14 0.94
C VAL A 180 6.83 -1.38 -0.39
N LYS A 181 7.30 -0.11 -0.41
CA LYS A 181 7.51 0.63 -1.67
C LYS A 181 8.44 -0.11 -2.64
N PHE A 182 9.50 -0.76 -2.13
CA PHE A 182 10.41 -1.53 -2.98
C PHE A 182 9.77 -2.84 -3.46
N PHE A 183 8.95 -3.48 -2.62
CA PHE A 183 8.27 -4.74 -2.95
C PHE A 183 6.98 -4.57 -3.77
N CYS A 184 6.21 -3.49 -3.54
CA CYS A 184 4.94 -3.25 -4.23
C CYS A 184 5.08 -2.70 -5.65
N VAL A 185 6.17 -2.00 -5.99
CA VAL A 185 6.36 -1.42 -7.33
C VAL A 185 6.43 -2.49 -8.43
N ASN A 186 6.72 -3.74 -8.09
CA ASN A 186 6.83 -4.80 -9.09
C ASN A 186 5.82 -5.95 -8.99
N ASN A 187 4.94 -6.06 -7.96
CA ASN A 187 4.11 -7.26 -7.83
C ASN A 187 2.73 -7.15 -7.17
N GLY A 188 2.23 -6.00 -6.80
CA GLY A 188 0.82 -5.85 -6.38
C GLY A 188 0.35 -6.71 -5.19
N HIS A 189 1.22 -7.10 -4.27
CA HIS A 189 0.82 -7.86 -3.08
C HIS A 189 1.12 -7.09 -1.79
N ALA A 190 0.07 -6.62 -1.14
CA ALA A 190 0.14 -6.08 0.20
C ALA A 190 0.26 -7.21 1.22
N ILE A 191 1.34 -7.24 1.99
CA ILE A 191 1.50 -8.16 3.13
C ILE A 191 0.88 -7.49 4.36
N HIS A 192 -0.09 -8.15 4.95
CA HIS A 192 -0.78 -7.72 6.16
C HIS A 192 0.07 -8.10 7.37
N PHE A 193 0.56 -7.12 8.12
CA PHE A 193 1.21 -7.37 9.42
C PHE A 193 0.22 -7.13 10.56
N SER A 194 -0.13 -8.17 11.28
CA SER A 194 -0.84 -8.07 12.56
C SER A 194 0.16 -8.21 13.72
N THR A 195 0.06 -7.34 14.70
CA THR A 195 1.03 -7.02 15.75
C THR A 195 1.19 -8.06 16.89
N GLU A 196 0.73 -9.31 16.75
CA GLU A 196 0.88 -10.31 17.80
C GLU A 196 1.29 -11.73 17.33
N ARG A 197 1.65 -11.87 16.06
CA ARG A 197 2.32 -13.08 15.58
C ARG A 197 3.68 -12.69 15.04
N ASP A 198 4.69 -13.47 15.39
CA ASP A 198 6.03 -13.31 14.87
C ASP A 198 5.96 -13.14 13.34
N ALA A 199 6.63 -12.11 12.82
CA ALA A 199 6.67 -11.81 11.39
C ALA A 199 7.03 -13.04 10.53
N PHE A 200 7.65 -14.04 11.14
CA PHE A 200 7.95 -15.34 10.57
C PHE A 200 6.70 -16.22 10.37
N ASP A 201 5.76 -16.24 11.33
CA ASP A 201 4.56 -17.09 11.24
C ASP A 201 3.59 -16.59 10.18
N THR A 202 3.45 -15.28 10.02
CA THR A 202 2.58 -14.67 9.00
C THR A 202 3.12 -14.89 7.58
N LEU A 203 4.45 -14.95 7.41
CA LEU A 203 5.08 -15.30 6.14
C LEU A 203 4.86 -16.78 5.76
N PHE A 204 4.60 -17.66 6.70
CA PHE A 204 4.39 -19.08 6.45
C PHE A 204 2.96 -19.44 5.99
N ASP A 205 1.96 -18.58 6.24
CA ASP A 205 0.55 -18.88 5.97
C ASP A 205 0.10 -18.72 4.50
N HIS A 206 0.92 -18.06 3.62
CA HIS A 206 0.59 -17.82 2.21
C HIS A 206 1.57 -18.52 1.26
N ALA A 207 1.41 -19.83 1.07
CA ALA A 207 2.34 -20.68 0.35
C ALA A 207 2.66 -20.33 -1.13
N PRO A 208 1.71 -19.93 -2.03
CA PRO A 208 2.05 -19.66 -3.44
C PRO A 208 2.85 -18.36 -3.63
N ASP A 209 2.67 -17.37 -2.78
CA ASP A 209 3.34 -16.06 -2.91
C ASP A 209 4.80 -16.10 -2.41
N LYS A 210 5.09 -16.97 -1.45
CA LYS A 210 6.42 -17.18 -0.87
C LYS A 210 7.44 -17.64 -1.90
N LEU A 211 7.05 -18.57 -2.76
CA LEU A 211 7.93 -19.10 -3.80
C LEU A 211 8.31 -18.04 -4.83
N ASN A 212 7.38 -17.13 -5.13
CA ASN A 212 7.64 -16.03 -6.07
C ASN A 212 8.59 -14.99 -5.48
N VAL A 213 8.48 -14.68 -4.19
CA VAL A 213 9.42 -13.77 -3.50
C VAL A 213 10.81 -14.37 -3.50
N VAL A 214 10.96 -15.63 -3.10
CA VAL A 214 12.26 -16.32 -3.02
C VAL A 214 12.94 -16.37 -4.39
N LYS A 215 12.19 -16.71 -5.44
CA LYS A 215 12.71 -16.76 -6.82
C LYS A 215 13.28 -15.41 -7.29
N LYS A 216 12.75 -14.29 -6.81
CA LYS A 216 13.24 -12.96 -7.19
C LYS A 216 14.60 -12.63 -6.58
N PHE A 217 14.91 -13.20 -5.43
CA PHE A 217 16.21 -13.01 -4.79
C PHE A 217 17.25 -14.06 -5.19
N ALA A 218 16.83 -15.11 -5.91
CA ALA A 218 17.65 -16.25 -6.25
C ALA A 218 18.83 -15.92 -7.18
N ASP A 219 18.72 -14.87 -7.98
CA ASP A 219 19.81 -14.42 -8.88
C ASP A 219 20.78 -13.43 -8.21
N GLY A 220 20.50 -13.01 -6.99
CA GLY A 220 21.30 -12.08 -6.20
C GLY A 220 21.22 -10.62 -6.62
N VAL A 221 20.70 -10.29 -7.81
CA VAL A 221 20.65 -8.93 -8.34
C VAL A 221 19.87 -8.00 -7.41
N TYR A 222 18.68 -8.43 -6.97
CA TYR A 222 17.87 -7.63 -6.05
C TYR A 222 18.55 -7.42 -4.69
N LEU A 223 19.32 -8.39 -4.18
CA LEU A 223 20.04 -8.22 -2.93
C LEU A 223 21.14 -7.17 -3.05
N VAL A 224 21.90 -7.19 -4.16
CA VAL A 224 22.95 -6.20 -4.44
C VAL A 224 22.35 -4.79 -4.57
N LEU A 225 21.30 -4.63 -5.37
CA LEU A 225 20.64 -3.35 -5.57
C LEU A 225 19.97 -2.84 -4.28
N LEU A 226 19.41 -3.75 -3.49
CA LEU A 226 18.81 -3.40 -2.20
C LEU A 226 19.86 -2.84 -1.23
N MET A 227 21.06 -3.44 -1.17
CA MET A 227 22.15 -2.92 -0.34
C MET A 227 22.58 -1.52 -0.76
N GLY A 228 22.76 -1.28 -2.06
CA GLY A 228 23.06 0.06 -2.56
C GLY A 228 21.99 1.09 -2.20
N LEU A 229 20.71 0.69 -2.24
CA LEU A 229 19.60 1.56 -1.86
C LEU A 229 19.55 1.85 -0.36
N LEU A 230 19.76 0.83 0.48
CA LEU A 230 19.71 0.95 1.95
C LEU A 230 20.86 1.78 2.50
N GLU A 231 22.05 1.64 1.92
CA GLU A 231 23.27 2.36 2.33
C GLU A 231 23.47 3.68 1.57
N GLY A 232 22.60 4.00 0.60
CA GLY A 232 22.63 5.26 -0.13
C GLY A 232 23.79 5.43 -1.12
N TYR A 233 24.39 4.34 -1.61
CA TYR A 233 25.46 4.39 -2.60
C TYR A 233 25.12 3.65 -3.89
N PHE A 234 25.78 4.03 -4.97
CA PHE A 234 25.67 3.36 -6.25
C PHE A 234 26.61 2.18 -6.33
N VAL A 235 26.07 0.97 -6.57
CA VAL A 235 26.88 -0.24 -6.76
C VAL A 235 27.35 -0.29 -8.22
N PRO A 236 28.67 -0.31 -8.48
CA PRO A 236 29.19 -0.36 -9.84
C PRO A 236 28.78 -1.64 -10.57
N LEU A 237 28.24 -1.51 -11.79
CA LEU A 237 27.70 -2.62 -12.58
C LEU A 237 28.74 -3.67 -12.99
N TYR A 238 30.03 -3.38 -12.89
CA TYR A 238 31.10 -4.34 -13.18
C TYR A 238 31.42 -5.29 -12.02
N ASN A 239 30.84 -5.04 -10.83
CA ASN A 239 31.08 -5.90 -9.65
C ASN A 239 30.08 -7.06 -9.54
N PHE A 240 29.03 -7.07 -10.33
CA PHE A 240 28.03 -8.12 -10.32
C PHE A 240 27.39 -8.31 -11.71
N PHE A 241 26.78 -9.45 -11.92
CA PHE A 241 26.11 -9.77 -13.18
C PHE A 241 24.64 -9.29 -13.16
N LEU A 242 24.31 -8.29 -13.97
CA LEU A 242 22.95 -7.74 -14.02
C LEU A 242 21.94 -8.76 -14.60
N THR A 243 22.40 -9.60 -15.52
CA THR A 243 21.64 -10.70 -16.13
C THR A 243 22.44 -12.01 -16.01
N PRO A 244 22.46 -12.63 -14.80
CA PRO A 244 23.24 -13.83 -14.59
C PRO A 244 22.66 -15.03 -15.36
N GLU A 245 23.43 -15.64 -16.23
CA GLU A 245 23.01 -16.73 -17.12
C GLU A 245 23.19 -18.12 -16.50
N ASN A 246 24.15 -18.27 -15.58
CA ASN A 246 24.48 -19.56 -14.97
C ASN A 246 24.46 -19.50 -13.43
N PHE A 247 24.57 -20.68 -12.83
CA PHE A 247 24.56 -20.84 -11.38
C PHE A 247 25.68 -20.08 -10.67
N ASP A 248 26.88 -20.15 -11.22
CA ASP A 248 28.05 -19.53 -10.60
C ASP A 248 27.98 -18.00 -10.57
N GLN A 249 27.41 -17.40 -11.62
CA GLN A 249 27.15 -15.96 -11.68
C GLN A 249 26.10 -15.54 -10.63
N LYS A 250 25.05 -16.34 -10.41
CA LYS A 250 24.06 -16.10 -9.37
C LYS A 250 24.68 -16.21 -7.98
N VAL A 251 25.48 -17.24 -7.74
CA VAL A 251 26.22 -17.42 -6.48
C VAL A 251 27.19 -16.26 -6.24
N HIS A 252 27.87 -15.79 -7.28
CA HIS A 252 28.72 -14.60 -7.19
C HIS A 252 27.93 -13.37 -6.74
N ASN A 253 26.77 -13.08 -7.36
CA ASN A 253 25.93 -11.96 -6.98
C ASN A 253 25.47 -12.03 -5.52
N VAL A 254 25.01 -13.21 -5.08
CA VAL A 254 24.60 -13.41 -3.69
C VAL A 254 25.77 -13.25 -2.73
N SER A 255 26.94 -13.82 -3.05
CA SER A 255 28.15 -13.67 -2.24
C SER A 255 28.54 -12.21 -2.11
N PHE A 256 28.55 -11.48 -3.22
CA PHE A 256 28.85 -10.06 -3.25
C PHE A 256 27.84 -9.25 -2.43
N SER A 257 26.55 -9.59 -2.50
CA SER A 257 25.53 -8.94 -1.64
C SER A 257 25.80 -9.16 -0.15
N PHE A 258 26.34 -10.33 0.24
CA PHE A 258 26.72 -10.62 1.63
C PHE A 258 27.96 -9.83 2.07
N GLU A 259 28.90 -9.58 1.16
CA GLU A 259 30.03 -8.67 1.42
C GLU A 259 29.53 -7.25 1.65
N LEU A 260 28.63 -6.74 0.80
CA LEU A 260 27.99 -5.43 0.99
C LEU A 260 27.24 -5.32 2.32
N MET A 261 26.57 -6.39 2.77
CA MET A 261 25.93 -6.42 4.09
C MET A 261 26.95 -6.30 5.22
N GLN A 262 28.09 -6.95 5.12
CA GLN A 262 29.17 -6.84 6.11
C GLN A 262 29.78 -5.43 6.13
N ASP A 263 29.99 -4.84 4.97
CA ASP A 263 30.49 -3.46 4.83
C ASP A 263 29.49 -2.44 5.44
N GLY A 264 28.18 -2.70 5.32
CA GLY A 264 27.08 -1.94 5.99
C GLY A 264 26.93 -2.23 7.49
N GLY A 265 27.87 -3.00 8.08
CA GLY A 265 27.89 -3.29 9.52
C GLY A 265 26.92 -4.36 9.99
N LEU A 266 26.40 -5.20 9.09
CA LEU A 266 25.66 -6.40 9.47
C LEU A 266 26.62 -7.56 9.73
N GLU A 267 26.21 -8.48 10.61
CA GLU A 267 26.91 -9.76 10.71
C GLU A 267 26.76 -10.54 9.39
N ARG A 268 27.82 -11.30 9.05
CA ARG A 268 27.75 -12.15 7.86
C ARG A 268 26.53 -13.07 7.92
N PRO A 269 25.68 -13.09 6.87
CA PRO A 269 24.53 -13.98 6.84
C PRO A 269 24.94 -15.45 7.08
N LYS A 270 24.21 -16.14 7.95
CA LYS A 270 24.47 -17.58 8.26
C LYS A 270 24.19 -18.53 7.09
N PRO A 271 23.18 -18.27 6.23
CA PRO A 271 22.95 -19.06 5.03
C PRO A 271 24.12 -19.00 4.06
N ARG A 272 24.32 -20.06 3.29
CA ARG A 272 25.27 -20.07 2.20
C ARG A 272 24.65 -19.40 0.96
N PRO A 273 25.46 -18.76 0.10
CA PRO A 273 24.95 -18.15 -1.14
C PRO A 273 24.17 -19.14 -2.01
N GLU A 274 24.62 -20.38 -2.09
CA GLU A 274 23.99 -21.45 -2.87
C GLU A 274 22.57 -21.77 -2.39
N ASP A 275 22.33 -21.65 -1.09
CA ASP A 275 20.98 -21.90 -0.51
C ASP A 275 19.98 -20.85 -1.03
N ILE A 276 20.40 -19.59 -1.20
CA ILE A 276 19.58 -18.52 -1.78
C ILE A 276 19.32 -18.79 -3.26
N VAL A 277 20.35 -19.13 -4.01
CA VAL A 277 20.25 -19.45 -5.45
C VAL A 277 19.34 -20.65 -5.70
N ASN A 278 19.37 -21.64 -4.82
CA ASN A 278 18.49 -22.81 -4.85
C ASN A 278 17.06 -22.53 -4.35
N CYS A 279 16.73 -21.28 -4.09
CA CYS A 279 15.40 -20.89 -3.60
C CYS A 279 15.03 -21.51 -2.24
N ASP A 280 16.01 -21.73 -1.33
CA ASP A 280 15.67 -22.15 0.02
C ASP A 280 14.95 -21.02 0.77
N LEU A 281 13.69 -21.27 1.06
CA LEU A 281 12.80 -20.29 1.70
C LEU A 281 13.34 -19.80 3.03
N LYS A 282 13.79 -20.72 3.87
CA LYS A 282 14.27 -20.42 5.23
C LYS A 282 15.52 -19.56 5.21
N SER A 283 16.44 -19.86 4.33
CA SER A 283 17.69 -19.13 4.15
C SER A 283 17.43 -17.73 3.60
N THR A 284 16.60 -17.61 2.57
CA THR A 284 16.24 -16.32 1.97
C THR A 284 15.53 -15.41 2.99
N LEU A 285 14.57 -15.95 3.73
CA LEU A 285 13.87 -15.18 4.75
C LEU A 285 14.77 -14.73 5.90
N ARG A 286 15.75 -15.53 6.30
CA ARG A 286 16.72 -15.11 7.32
C ARG A 286 17.55 -13.91 6.88
N VAL A 287 18.00 -13.90 5.63
CA VAL A 287 18.75 -12.76 5.08
C VAL A 287 17.88 -11.52 5.07
N LEU A 288 16.66 -11.62 4.55
CA LEU A 288 15.73 -10.50 4.48
C LEU A 288 15.32 -10.00 5.87
N TYR A 289 15.15 -10.89 6.84
CA TYR A 289 14.83 -10.51 8.22
C TYR A 289 15.99 -9.75 8.89
N ASN A 290 17.24 -10.18 8.67
CA ASN A 290 18.41 -9.47 9.19
C ASN A 290 18.51 -8.05 8.61
N LEU A 291 18.27 -7.89 7.31
CA LEU A 291 18.20 -6.58 6.66
C LEU A 291 17.07 -5.73 7.27
N PHE A 292 15.86 -6.30 7.36
CA PHE A 292 14.74 -5.60 7.97
C PHE A 292 15.03 -5.16 9.40
N THR A 293 15.60 -6.02 10.23
CA THR A 293 15.89 -5.69 11.63
C THR A 293 16.92 -4.57 11.76
N ARG A 294 17.89 -4.52 10.86
CA ARG A 294 18.94 -3.49 10.86
C ARG A 294 18.41 -2.14 10.40
N TYR A 295 17.62 -2.12 9.33
CA TYR A 295 17.23 -0.88 8.64
C TYR A 295 15.81 -0.38 8.98
N ARG A 296 15.01 -1.14 9.74
CA ARG A 296 13.64 -0.72 10.13
C ARG A 296 13.58 0.56 10.99
N ASN A 297 14.68 0.91 11.68
CA ASN A 297 14.76 2.04 12.60
C ASN A 297 15.72 3.13 12.09
N VAL A 298 16.04 3.17 10.81
CA VAL A 298 16.81 4.29 10.23
C VAL A 298 15.83 5.43 10.00
N ASP A 299 15.88 6.43 10.90
CA ASP A 299 15.12 7.70 10.83
C ASP A 299 15.54 8.56 9.62
#